data_eb57b7238e859649f1420885a14bc61d
#
_entry.id   eb57b7238e859649f1420885a14bc61d
#
_cell.length_a   1.000
_cell.length_b   1.000
_cell.length_c   1.000
_cell.angle_alpha   90.00
_cell.angle_beta   90.00
_cell.angle_gamma   90.00
#
_symmetry.space_group_name_H-M   'P 1'
#
loop_
_entity.id
_entity.type
_entity.pdbx_description
1 polymer ?
#
loop_
_entity_poly.entity_id
_entity_poly.type
_entity_poly.pdbx_seq_one_letter_code
_entity_poly.pdbx_strand_id
1 'polypeptide(L)'
;MSLEVVLLFVDIAVDALGAAREEIDALNVYPVPDGDTGTNMYLTVSAARDAVREATGGDPGADLGEALAAFSRGALLGARGNSGVILSEMMRAIARRLARSAPQERNAEVLAEALRQAADAAYAAVGTPVEGTILTVARAAAEAAEATREDPAARTRDVFTGAAEAARAALARTPGQLQALADAGVVDAGGRGLSVVLDAAETALTGRRPEAVLPRIGRHAIPVTTPTTGAGQPPGADLTPGGPSYEVMYLLDTDAERVPALRERLAGLGDALVVVGDERLWNVHVHVDDVGAAIEAGIEAGRPHRIRVTHFHDQLTQQAAQQEREAARPREGRCVVVVSAGPGLSALFGEAGAVVVEGGPGRRPSTGDLLGAITGCGAQEVVVLPNDGDSVRAAQVAASTATQDTGVRVAVIPTQAQVQGLAALAVHEPGRGFDADVLEMTATARHARHGAVTVAARQAMTMAGPCEPGDALGVVAGDFAV
;
A
#
# COMPACT_ATOMS: atom_id res chain seq x y z
N MET A 1 1.75 -8.07 -24.83
CA MET A 1 2.42 -7.70 -23.56
C MET A 1 3.53 -8.71 -23.29
N SER A 2 4.68 -8.34 -22.74
CA SER A 2 5.77 -9.25 -22.39
C SER A 2 5.73 -9.61 -20.89
N LEU A 3 6.28 -10.77 -20.54
CA LEU A 3 6.40 -11.20 -19.14
C LEU A 3 7.29 -10.22 -18.34
N GLU A 4 8.31 -9.64 -18.97
CA GLU A 4 9.16 -8.61 -18.35
C GLU A 4 8.36 -7.43 -17.79
N VAL A 5 7.36 -6.95 -18.53
CA VAL A 5 6.47 -5.86 -18.08
C VAL A 5 5.60 -6.33 -16.91
N VAL A 6 5.13 -7.59 -16.92
CA VAL A 6 4.35 -8.13 -15.81
C VAL A 6 5.19 -8.23 -14.54
N LEU A 7 6.43 -8.76 -14.63
CA LEU A 7 7.35 -8.85 -13.50
C LEU A 7 7.69 -7.46 -12.93
N LEU A 8 7.98 -6.50 -13.81
CA LEU A 8 8.25 -5.12 -13.42
C LEU A 8 7.03 -4.47 -12.75
N PHE A 9 5.84 -4.67 -13.30
CA PHE A 9 4.59 -4.15 -12.74
C PHE A 9 4.34 -4.66 -11.32
N VAL A 10 4.44 -5.98 -11.10
CA VAL A 10 4.12 -6.54 -9.79
C VAL A 10 5.08 -6.05 -8.71
N ASP A 11 6.37 -5.85 -9.04
CA ASP A 11 7.35 -5.31 -8.12
C ASP A 11 7.05 -3.84 -7.77
N ILE A 12 6.81 -3.00 -8.79
CA ILE A 12 6.47 -1.58 -8.58
C ILE A 12 5.15 -1.45 -7.79
N ALA A 13 4.14 -2.29 -8.09
CA ALA A 13 2.86 -2.24 -7.41
C ALA A 13 2.96 -2.61 -5.93
N VAL A 14 3.74 -3.65 -5.58
CA VAL A 14 3.99 -4.03 -4.19
C VAL A 14 4.74 -2.92 -3.45
N ASP A 15 5.79 -2.36 -4.04
CA ASP A 15 6.56 -1.27 -3.43
C ASP A 15 5.70 -0.02 -3.24
N ALA A 16 4.90 0.35 -4.24
CA ALA A 16 4.03 1.52 -4.17
C ALA A 16 2.90 1.36 -3.14
N LEU A 17 2.25 0.18 -3.08
CA LEU A 17 1.25 -0.11 -2.06
C LEU A 17 1.87 -0.19 -0.67
N GLY A 18 3.07 -0.76 -0.53
CA GLY A 18 3.81 -0.76 0.73
C GLY A 18 4.07 0.64 1.26
N ALA A 19 4.50 1.56 0.38
CA ALA A 19 4.75 2.95 0.71
C ALA A 19 3.46 3.75 1.02
N ALA A 20 2.34 3.41 0.39
CA ALA A 20 1.05 4.09 0.59
C ALA A 20 0.15 3.40 1.64
N ARG A 21 0.57 2.27 2.21
CA ARG A 21 -0.25 1.40 3.05
C ARG A 21 -0.90 2.14 4.20
N GLU A 22 -0.13 2.84 5.01
CA GLU A 22 -0.61 3.57 6.19
C GLU A 22 -1.52 4.74 5.82
N GLU A 23 -1.21 5.45 4.71
CA GLU A 23 -2.09 6.49 4.17
C GLU A 23 -3.46 5.91 3.82
N ILE A 24 -3.47 4.75 3.12
CA ILE A 24 -4.71 4.09 2.70
C ILE A 24 -5.47 3.55 3.90
N ASP A 25 -4.78 2.96 4.88
CA ASP A 25 -5.37 2.46 6.12
C ASP A 25 -6.04 3.62 6.90
N ALA A 26 -5.41 4.80 6.96
CA ALA A 26 -5.97 5.99 7.59
C ALA A 26 -7.19 6.59 6.86
N LEU A 27 -7.37 6.32 5.57
CA LEU A 27 -8.54 6.74 4.79
C LEU A 27 -9.73 5.79 4.96
N ASN A 28 -9.55 4.64 5.61
CA ASN A 28 -10.56 3.59 5.68
C ASN A 28 -11.66 3.93 6.70
N VAL A 29 -12.71 4.59 6.23
CA VAL A 29 -13.90 4.95 7.02
C VAL A 29 -15.18 4.26 6.55
N TYR A 30 -15.12 3.47 5.47
CA TYR A 30 -16.26 2.79 4.87
C TYR A 30 -15.82 1.47 4.21
N PRO A 31 -16.61 0.36 4.28
CA PRO A 31 -17.87 0.21 5.03
C PRO A 31 -17.66 0.05 6.54
N VAL A 32 -16.49 -0.40 6.97
CA VAL A 32 -16.08 -0.56 8.38
C VAL A 32 -14.76 0.18 8.57
N PRO A 33 -14.64 1.07 9.55
CA PRO A 33 -13.41 1.84 9.78
C PRO A 33 -12.40 1.03 10.61
N ASP A 34 -11.98 -0.13 10.10
CA ASP A 34 -11.01 -1.03 10.73
C ASP A 34 -9.55 -0.69 10.41
N GLY A 35 -9.33 0.27 9.50
CA GLY A 35 -7.99 0.78 9.20
C GLY A 35 -7.06 -0.24 8.54
N ASP A 36 -7.57 -1.17 7.75
CA ASP A 36 -6.78 -2.27 7.19
C ASP A 36 -6.81 -2.37 5.65
N THR A 37 -7.51 -1.46 4.96
CA THR A 37 -7.66 -1.48 3.50
C THR A 37 -6.33 -1.48 2.76
N GLY A 38 -5.38 -0.63 3.13
CA GLY A 38 -4.05 -0.57 2.53
C GLY A 38 -3.24 -1.84 2.79
N THR A 39 -3.30 -2.34 4.01
CA THR A 39 -2.69 -3.61 4.42
C THR A 39 -3.26 -4.78 3.63
N ASN A 40 -4.57 -4.86 3.48
CA ASN A 40 -5.24 -5.93 2.72
C ASN A 40 -4.89 -5.91 1.24
N MET A 41 -4.87 -4.73 0.61
CA MET A 41 -4.47 -4.59 -0.79
C MET A 41 -2.99 -4.91 -0.99
N TYR A 42 -2.11 -4.44 -0.12
CA TYR A 42 -0.68 -4.76 -0.15
C TYR A 42 -0.42 -6.27 -0.06
N LEU A 43 -1.03 -6.96 0.90
CA LEU A 43 -0.87 -8.40 1.09
C LEU A 43 -1.42 -9.20 -0.10
N THR A 44 -2.50 -8.74 -0.71
CA THR A 44 -3.11 -9.37 -1.89
C THR A 44 -2.18 -9.30 -3.10
N VAL A 45 -1.61 -8.11 -3.40
CA VAL A 45 -0.69 -7.93 -4.53
C VAL A 45 0.66 -8.60 -4.26
N SER A 46 1.14 -8.60 -3.01
CA SER A 46 2.35 -9.33 -2.61
C SER A 46 2.23 -10.84 -2.86
N ALA A 47 1.09 -11.44 -2.50
CA ALA A 47 0.83 -12.85 -2.77
C ALA A 47 0.79 -13.17 -4.27
N ALA A 48 0.24 -12.27 -5.09
CA ALA A 48 0.26 -12.40 -6.55
C ALA A 48 1.67 -12.33 -7.11
N ARG A 49 2.50 -11.38 -6.66
CA ARG A 49 3.91 -11.26 -7.04
C ARG A 49 4.69 -12.51 -6.70
N ASP A 50 4.56 -12.99 -5.46
CA ASP A 50 5.31 -14.16 -4.98
C ASP A 50 4.94 -15.41 -5.78
N ALA A 51 3.66 -15.60 -6.12
CA ALA A 51 3.20 -16.70 -6.95
C ALA A 51 3.76 -16.62 -8.40
N VAL A 52 3.82 -15.43 -9.00
CA VAL A 52 4.45 -15.26 -10.33
C VAL A 52 5.94 -15.57 -10.27
N ARG A 53 6.64 -15.07 -9.26
CA ARG A 53 8.08 -15.31 -9.09
C ARG A 53 8.41 -16.77 -8.83
N GLU A 54 7.57 -17.46 -8.06
CA GLU A 54 7.69 -18.91 -7.83
C GLU A 54 7.50 -19.70 -9.15
N ALA A 55 6.45 -19.38 -9.93
CA ALA A 55 6.15 -20.07 -11.19
C ALA A 55 7.19 -19.82 -12.28
N THR A 56 7.76 -18.61 -12.35
CA THR A 56 8.71 -18.21 -13.41
C THR A 56 10.17 -18.32 -13.01
N GLY A 57 10.47 -18.52 -11.73
CA GLY A 57 11.83 -18.39 -11.19
C GLY A 57 12.42 -16.98 -11.36
N GLY A 58 11.60 -15.98 -11.71
CA GLY A 58 12.02 -14.63 -12.06
C GLY A 58 12.64 -14.51 -13.47
N ASP A 59 12.55 -15.57 -14.30
CA ASP A 59 13.03 -15.56 -15.68
C ASP A 59 12.03 -14.85 -16.62
N PRO A 60 12.40 -13.72 -17.26
CA PRO A 60 11.55 -13.05 -18.25
C PRO A 60 11.23 -13.87 -19.50
N GLY A 61 11.99 -14.95 -19.74
CA GLY A 61 11.79 -15.88 -20.85
C GLY A 61 10.78 -17.00 -20.57
N ALA A 62 10.24 -17.11 -19.35
CA ALA A 62 9.23 -18.10 -18.99
C ALA A 62 7.90 -17.87 -19.73
N ASP A 63 6.99 -18.85 -19.66
CA ASP A 63 5.69 -18.77 -20.35
C ASP A 63 4.79 -17.71 -19.71
N LEU A 64 4.31 -16.78 -20.52
CA LEU A 64 3.43 -15.69 -20.07
C LEU A 64 2.07 -16.20 -19.57
N GLY A 65 1.53 -17.23 -20.19
CA GLY A 65 0.23 -17.80 -19.79
C GLY A 65 0.31 -18.45 -18.41
N GLU A 66 1.39 -19.18 -18.14
CA GLU A 66 1.66 -19.78 -16.83
C GLU A 66 1.86 -18.69 -15.76
N ALA A 67 2.60 -17.64 -16.07
CA ALA A 67 2.79 -16.50 -15.19
C ALA A 67 1.48 -15.79 -14.85
N LEU A 68 0.61 -15.54 -15.84
CA LEU A 68 -0.70 -14.91 -15.63
C LEU A 68 -1.67 -15.80 -14.84
N ALA A 69 -1.60 -17.13 -15.03
CA ALA A 69 -2.35 -18.08 -14.23
C ALA A 69 -1.87 -18.08 -12.76
N ALA A 70 -0.56 -18.07 -12.54
CA ALA A 70 0.03 -17.96 -11.22
C ALA A 70 -0.34 -16.64 -10.52
N PHE A 71 -0.28 -15.52 -11.26
CA PHE A 71 -0.71 -14.21 -10.80
C PHE A 71 -2.17 -14.21 -10.31
N SER A 72 -3.09 -14.73 -11.12
CA SER A 72 -4.50 -14.84 -10.78
C SER A 72 -4.73 -15.68 -9.53
N ARG A 73 -4.06 -16.84 -9.47
CA ARG A 73 -4.18 -17.77 -8.34
C ARG A 73 -3.59 -17.19 -7.07
N GLY A 74 -2.43 -16.54 -7.15
CA GLY A 74 -1.78 -15.88 -6.01
C GLY A 74 -2.64 -14.77 -5.44
N ALA A 75 -3.20 -13.91 -6.30
CA ALA A 75 -4.13 -12.86 -5.88
C ALA A 75 -5.36 -13.41 -5.16
N LEU A 76 -6.01 -14.46 -5.72
CA LEU A 76 -7.20 -15.07 -5.13
C LEU A 76 -6.92 -15.70 -3.76
N LEU A 77 -5.84 -16.48 -3.65
CA LEU A 77 -5.47 -17.15 -2.40
C LEU A 77 -4.94 -16.22 -1.33
N GLY A 78 -4.35 -15.11 -1.74
CA GLY A 78 -3.79 -14.08 -0.86
C GLY A 78 -4.77 -12.96 -0.53
N ALA A 79 -5.96 -12.93 -1.15
CA ALA A 79 -6.94 -11.88 -0.93
C ALA A 79 -7.35 -11.75 0.53
N ARG A 80 -7.43 -10.50 1.00
CA ARG A 80 -7.81 -10.17 2.38
C ARG A 80 -8.78 -9.01 2.39
N GLY A 81 -9.75 -9.04 3.29
CA GLY A 81 -10.81 -8.05 3.42
C GLY A 81 -11.58 -7.84 2.11
N ASN A 82 -12.60 -7.00 2.14
CA ASN A 82 -13.38 -6.66 0.94
C ASN A 82 -12.51 -6.04 -0.16
N SER A 83 -11.63 -5.12 0.18
CA SER A 83 -10.78 -4.40 -0.77
C SER A 83 -9.80 -5.34 -1.50
N GLY A 84 -9.18 -6.29 -0.78
CA GLY A 84 -8.30 -7.28 -1.38
C GLY A 84 -9.04 -8.28 -2.24
N VAL A 85 -10.24 -8.70 -1.83
CA VAL A 85 -11.07 -9.62 -2.60
C VAL A 85 -11.55 -8.97 -3.90
N ILE A 86 -12.03 -7.73 -3.87
CA ILE A 86 -12.43 -6.97 -5.08
C ILE A 86 -11.23 -6.77 -6.01
N LEU A 87 -10.08 -6.34 -5.45
CA LEU A 87 -8.85 -6.16 -6.24
C LEU A 87 -8.39 -7.46 -6.89
N SER A 88 -8.45 -8.59 -6.17
CA SER A 88 -8.07 -9.90 -6.71
C SER A 88 -8.93 -10.30 -7.92
N GLU A 89 -10.23 -9.97 -7.89
CA GLU A 89 -11.15 -10.23 -9.00
C GLU A 89 -10.81 -9.37 -10.22
N MET A 90 -10.49 -8.09 -10.00
CA MET A 90 -10.03 -7.21 -11.07
C MET A 90 -8.73 -7.73 -11.71
N MET A 91 -7.75 -8.09 -10.89
CA MET A 91 -6.47 -8.65 -11.35
C MET A 91 -6.68 -9.94 -12.16
N ARG A 92 -7.58 -10.79 -11.71
CA ARG A 92 -7.94 -12.03 -12.39
C ARG A 92 -8.62 -11.79 -13.75
N ALA A 93 -9.53 -10.83 -13.83
CA ALA A 93 -10.18 -10.47 -15.09
C ALA A 93 -9.17 -9.95 -16.12
N ILE A 94 -8.25 -9.07 -15.69
CA ILE A 94 -7.14 -8.56 -16.52
C ILE A 94 -6.26 -9.72 -17.01
N ALA A 95 -5.80 -10.57 -16.12
CA ALA A 95 -4.90 -11.67 -16.47
C ALA A 95 -5.56 -12.64 -17.46
N ARG A 96 -6.84 -12.97 -17.28
CA ARG A 96 -7.60 -13.82 -18.22
C ARG A 96 -7.73 -13.19 -19.61
N ARG A 97 -8.01 -11.89 -19.70
CA ARG A 97 -8.09 -11.22 -21.00
C ARG A 97 -6.74 -11.20 -21.70
N LEU A 98 -5.66 -10.91 -20.96
CA LEU A 98 -4.30 -10.93 -21.49
C LEU A 98 -3.89 -12.33 -21.98
N ALA A 99 -4.18 -13.37 -21.21
CA ALA A 99 -3.87 -14.75 -21.58
C ALA A 99 -4.61 -15.24 -22.84
N ARG A 100 -5.77 -14.65 -23.15
CA ARG A 100 -6.59 -14.98 -24.33
C ARG A 100 -6.29 -14.07 -25.54
N SER A 101 -5.33 -13.14 -25.42
CA SER A 101 -5.01 -12.22 -26.51
C SER A 101 -4.41 -12.96 -27.72
N ALA A 102 -4.95 -12.67 -28.91
CA ALA A 102 -4.41 -13.20 -30.14
C ALA A 102 -3.24 -12.32 -30.66
N PRO A 103 -2.25 -12.88 -31.37
CA PRO A 103 -1.10 -12.11 -31.86
C PRO A 103 -1.46 -10.95 -32.81
N GLN A 104 -2.66 -10.98 -33.41
CA GLN A 104 -3.15 -9.97 -34.34
C GLN A 104 -3.86 -8.80 -33.64
N GLU A 105 -4.25 -8.96 -32.39
CA GLU A 105 -4.93 -7.92 -31.64
C GLU A 105 -3.97 -6.79 -31.26
N ARG A 106 -4.44 -5.58 -31.34
CA ARG A 106 -3.68 -4.42 -30.84
C ARG A 106 -3.61 -4.47 -29.32
N ASN A 107 -2.41 -4.34 -28.76
CA ASN A 107 -2.23 -4.35 -27.31
C ASN A 107 -3.06 -3.27 -26.60
N ALA A 108 -3.30 -2.11 -27.23
CA ALA A 108 -4.16 -1.05 -26.68
C ALA A 108 -5.62 -1.52 -26.53
N GLU A 109 -6.15 -2.23 -27.53
CA GLU A 109 -7.51 -2.79 -27.51
C GLU A 109 -7.65 -3.88 -26.42
N VAL A 110 -6.69 -4.82 -26.41
CA VAL A 110 -6.65 -5.90 -25.40
C VAL A 110 -6.68 -5.32 -24.00
N LEU A 111 -5.93 -4.26 -23.77
CA LEU A 111 -5.79 -3.69 -22.45
C LEU A 111 -6.99 -2.85 -22.01
N ALA A 112 -7.56 -2.04 -22.93
CA ALA A 112 -8.79 -1.31 -22.66
C ALA A 112 -9.94 -2.28 -22.30
N GLU A 113 -10.06 -3.37 -23.07
CA GLU A 113 -11.05 -4.41 -22.79
C GLU A 113 -10.75 -5.14 -21.46
N ALA A 114 -9.49 -5.39 -21.13
CA ALA A 114 -9.11 -5.98 -19.84
C ALA A 114 -9.53 -5.10 -18.66
N LEU A 115 -9.33 -3.77 -18.74
CA LEU A 115 -9.75 -2.83 -17.71
C LEU A 115 -11.28 -2.76 -17.60
N ARG A 116 -12.00 -2.80 -18.74
CA ARG A 116 -13.46 -2.88 -18.73
C ARG A 116 -13.95 -4.16 -18.05
N GLN A 117 -13.41 -5.31 -18.43
CA GLN A 117 -13.75 -6.59 -17.80
C GLN A 117 -13.41 -6.61 -16.31
N ALA A 118 -12.33 -5.94 -15.90
CA ALA A 118 -11.98 -5.79 -14.49
C ALA A 118 -13.02 -4.97 -13.71
N ALA A 119 -13.47 -3.85 -14.28
CA ALA A 119 -14.51 -3.05 -13.67
C ALA A 119 -15.83 -3.83 -13.57
N ASP A 120 -16.26 -4.47 -14.66
CA ASP A 120 -17.47 -5.31 -14.69
C ASP A 120 -17.40 -6.44 -13.64
N ALA A 121 -16.24 -7.11 -13.52
CA ALA A 121 -16.02 -8.15 -12.54
C ALA A 121 -16.07 -7.63 -11.10
N ALA A 122 -15.51 -6.45 -10.83
CA ALA A 122 -15.58 -5.81 -9.52
C ALA A 122 -17.03 -5.49 -9.11
N TYR A 123 -17.85 -4.93 -10.02
CA TYR A 123 -19.26 -4.69 -9.76
C TYR A 123 -20.06 -5.98 -9.55
N ALA A 124 -19.78 -7.02 -10.35
CA ALA A 124 -20.44 -8.31 -10.22
C ALA A 124 -20.03 -9.08 -8.94
N ALA A 125 -18.84 -8.80 -8.39
CA ALA A 125 -18.35 -9.42 -7.18
C ALA A 125 -19.10 -8.96 -5.93
N VAL A 126 -19.56 -7.69 -5.91
CA VAL A 126 -20.20 -7.06 -4.77
C VAL A 126 -21.72 -7.28 -4.82
N GLY A 127 -22.30 -7.75 -3.73
CA GLY A 127 -23.74 -8.03 -3.66
C GLY A 127 -24.60 -6.78 -3.85
N THR A 128 -24.21 -5.66 -3.24
CA THR A 128 -24.86 -4.35 -3.38
C THR A 128 -23.82 -3.31 -3.72
N PRO A 129 -23.56 -2.99 -5.00
CA PRO A 129 -22.58 -1.99 -5.39
C PRO A 129 -22.93 -0.59 -4.87
N VAL A 130 -21.94 0.10 -4.32
CA VAL A 130 -22.07 1.46 -3.78
C VAL A 130 -21.14 2.40 -4.54
N GLU A 131 -21.69 3.53 -5.00
CA GLU A 131 -20.92 4.56 -5.68
C GLU A 131 -20.10 5.40 -4.70
N GLY A 132 -19.02 6.02 -5.21
CA GLY A 132 -18.06 6.72 -4.35
C GLY A 132 -17.02 5.80 -3.72
N THR A 133 -16.88 4.57 -4.24
CA THR A 133 -15.93 3.55 -3.75
C THR A 133 -14.93 3.16 -4.84
N ILE A 134 -14.09 2.16 -4.55
CA ILE A 134 -13.19 1.51 -5.53
C ILE A 134 -13.90 1.16 -6.84
N LEU A 135 -15.20 0.82 -6.79
CA LEU A 135 -16.00 0.48 -7.96
C LEU A 135 -16.14 1.67 -8.92
N THR A 136 -16.43 2.85 -8.39
CA THR A 136 -16.54 4.10 -9.19
C THR A 136 -15.19 4.46 -9.82
N VAL A 137 -14.09 4.29 -9.08
CA VAL A 137 -12.74 4.56 -9.59
C VAL A 137 -12.37 3.58 -10.70
N ALA A 138 -12.68 2.29 -10.52
CA ALA A 138 -12.45 1.26 -11.52
C ALA A 138 -13.23 1.52 -12.82
N ARG A 139 -14.51 1.90 -12.72
CA ARG A 139 -15.35 2.22 -13.87
C ARG A 139 -14.81 3.44 -14.63
N ALA A 140 -14.46 4.50 -13.93
CA ALA A 140 -13.88 5.69 -14.57
C ALA A 140 -12.59 5.40 -15.32
N ALA A 141 -11.72 4.56 -14.76
CA ALA A 141 -10.50 4.10 -15.42
C ALA A 141 -10.81 3.30 -16.70
N ALA A 142 -11.78 2.39 -16.62
CA ALA A 142 -12.21 1.57 -17.75
C ALA A 142 -12.83 2.41 -18.89
N GLU A 143 -13.70 3.36 -18.57
CA GLU A 143 -14.31 4.26 -19.54
C GLU A 143 -13.26 5.11 -20.28
N ALA A 144 -12.26 5.63 -19.56
CA ALA A 144 -11.17 6.40 -20.18
C ALA A 144 -10.28 5.51 -21.06
N ALA A 145 -10.03 4.28 -20.66
CA ALA A 145 -9.30 3.30 -21.46
C ALA A 145 -10.03 2.98 -22.77
N GLU A 146 -11.35 2.77 -22.70
CA GLU A 146 -12.21 2.53 -23.86
C GLU A 146 -12.21 3.73 -24.82
N ALA A 147 -12.34 4.96 -24.31
CA ALA A 147 -12.28 6.16 -25.12
C ALA A 147 -10.91 6.32 -25.81
N THR A 148 -9.82 6.02 -25.11
CA THR A 148 -8.46 6.13 -25.66
C THR A 148 -8.21 5.12 -26.78
N ARG A 149 -8.74 3.90 -26.70
CA ARG A 149 -8.55 2.85 -27.73
C ARG A 149 -9.22 3.17 -29.06
N GLU A 150 -10.20 4.09 -29.10
CA GLU A 150 -10.86 4.51 -30.32
C GLU A 150 -9.90 5.23 -31.27
N ASP A 151 -8.82 5.82 -30.76
CA ASP A 151 -7.74 6.34 -31.58
C ASP A 151 -6.88 5.16 -32.14
N PRO A 152 -6.85 4.97 -33.49
CA PRO A 152 -6.03 3.92 -34.09
C PRO A 152 -4.52 4.08 -33.80
N ALA A 153 -4.05 5.30 -33.48
CA ALA A 153 -2.65 5.58 -33.17
C ALA A 153 -2.32 5.35 -31.68
N ALA A 154 -3.34 5.16 -30.81
CA ALA A 154 -3.13 4.96 -29.40
C ALA A 154 -2.30 3.70 -29.12
N ARG A 155 -1.35 3.84 -28.24
CA ARG A 155 -0.48 2.77 -27.74
C ARG A 155 -0.93 2.31 -26.36
N THR A 156 -0.45 1.17 -25.93
CA THR A 156 -0.70 0.61 -24.58
C THR A 156 -0.47 1.61 -23.46
N ARG A 157 0.61 2.40 -23.55
CA ARG A 157 0.93 3.43 -22.54
C ARG A 157 -0.12 4.54 -22.49
N ASP A 158 -0.69 4.94 -23.64
CA ASP A 158 -1.65 6.04 -23.72
C ASP A 158 -2.98 5.62 -23.05
N VAL A 159 -3.34 4.33 -23.20
CA VAL A 159 -4.51 3.73 -22.52
C VAL A 159 -4.32 3.74 -20.99
N PHE A 160 -3.14 3.35 -20.49
CA PHE A 160 -2.89 3.36 -19.05
C PHE A 160 -2.77 4.76 -18.48
N THR A 161 -2.13 5.68 -19.16
CA THR A 161 -2.06 7.10 -18.73
C THR A 161 -3.46 7.67 -18.60
N GLY A 162 -4.31 7.50 -19.62
CA GLY A 162 -5.71 7.96 -19.56
C GLY A 162 -6.51 7.30 -18.44
N ALA A 163 -6.35 5.99 -18.25
CA ALA A 163 -7.02 5.25 -17.16
C ALA A 163 -6.59 5.74 -15.77
N ALA A 164 -5.27 5.92 -15.56
CA ALA A 164 -4.74 6.39 -14.28
C ALA A 164 -5.17 7.84 -13.96
N GLU A 165 -5.18 8.73 -14.97
CA GLU A 165 -5.67 10.10 -14.81
C GLU A 165 -7.16 10.14 -14.45
N ALA A 166 -7.99 9.34 -15.13
CA ALA A 166 -9.41 9.25 -14.87
C ALA A 166 -9.69 8.65 -13.47
N ALA A 167 -8.90 7.64 -13.06
CA ALA A 167 -8.97 7.07 -11.72
C ALA A 167 -8.69 8.13 -10.64
N ARG A 168 -7.62 8.91 -10.79
CA ARG A 168 -7.28 10.00 -9.86
C ARG A 168 -8.38 11.07 -9.81
N ALA A 169 -8.93 11.43 -10.96
CA ALA A 169 -10.03 12.39 -11.04
C ALA A 169 -11.32 11.85 -10.41
N ALA A 170 -11.63 10.56 -10.58
CA ALA A 170 -12.79 9.91 -9.95
C ALA A 170 -12.59 9.80 -8.44
N LEU A 171 -11.42 9.40 -7.97
CA LEU A 171 -11.05 9.34 -6.56
C LEU A 171 -11.30 10.68 -5.85
N ALA A 172 -10.88 11.78 -6.45
CA ALA A 172 -11.08 13.11 -5.87
C ALA A 172 -12.58 13.50 -5.71
N ARG A 173 -13.48 12.85 -6.45
CA ARG A 173 -14.93 13.08 -6.38
C ARG A 173 -15.66 12.15 -5.42
N THR A 174 -15.03 11.09 -4.90
CA THR A 174 -15.67 10.11 -4.01
C THR A 174 -16.32 10.72 -2.77
N PRO A 175 -15.76 11.78 -2.11
CA PRO A 175 -16.43 12.42 -0.98
C PRO A 175 -17.77 13.07 -1.34
N GLY A 176 -17.96 13.48 -2.60
CA GLY A 176 -19.23 14.03 -3.08
C GLY A 176 -20.28 12.95 -3.44
N GLN A 177 -19.92 11.68 -3.39
CA GLN A 177 -20.77 10.55 -3.82
C GLN A 177 -21.17 9.64 -2.65
N LEU A 178 -20.39 9.62 -1.58
CA LEU A 178 -20.63 8.79 -0.40
C LEU A 178 -20.57 9.63 0.87
N GLN A 179 -21.70 9.71 1.60
CA GLN A 179 -21.85 10.60 2.76
C GLN A 179 -20.79 10.32 3.85
N ALA A 180 -20.48 9.05 4.13
CA ALA A 180 -19.46 8.68 5.12
C ALA A 180 -18.08 9.30 4.81
N LEU A 181 -17.71 9.38 3.53
CA LEU A 181 -16.45 10.01 3.11
C LEU A 181 -16.53 11.55 3.23
N ALA A 182 -17.69 12.13 2.91
CA ALA A 182 -17.91 13.57 3.06
C ALA A 182 -17.82 14.00 4.54
N ASP A 183 -18.43 13.24 5.44
CA ASP A 183 -18.43 13.50 6.88
C ASP A 183 -17.05 13.39 7.49
N ALA A 184 -16.27 12.41 7.02
CA ALA A 184 -14.87 12.23 7.44
C ALA A 184 -13.88 13.18 6.72
N GLY A 185 -14.30 13.84 5.62
CA GLY A 185 -13.44 14.72 4.82
C GLY A 185 -12.32 13.99 4.08
N VAL A 186 -12.52 12.70 3.75
CA VAL A 186 -11.52 11.83 3.11
C VAL A 186 -12.02 11.28 1.77
N VAL A 187 -11.09 10.78 0.94
CA VAL A 187 -11.41 10.01 -0.26
C VAL A 187 -11.54 8.53 0.07
N ASP A 188 -12.12 7.74 -0.85
CA ASP A 188 -12.26 6.30 -0.66
C ASP A 188 -10.89 5.58 -0.58
N ALA A 189 -10.69 4.81 0.47
CA ALA A 189 -9.46 4.06 0.74
C ALA A 189 -9.17 3.02 -0.35
N GLY A 190 -10.16 2.22 -0.74
CA GLY A 190 -10.05 1.22 -1.80
C GLY A 190 -9.75 1.86 -3.16
N GLY A 191 -10.42 2.97 -3.49
CA GLY A 191 -10.16 3.76 -4.69
C GLY A 191 -8.77 4.37 -4.70
N ARG A 192 -8.26 4.81 -3.54
CA ARG A 192 -6.88 5.28 -3.39
C ARG A 192 -5.87 4.18 -3.68
N GLY A 193 -6.08 2.99 -3.12
CA GLY A 193 -5.25 1.82 -3.39
C GLY A 193 -5.27 1.41 -4.86
N LEU A 194 -6.43 1.42 -5.50
CA LEU A 194 -6.54 1.15 -6.94
C LEU A 194 -5.79 2.19 -7.78
N SER A 195 -5.85 3.48 -7.41
CA SER A 195 -5.08 4.52 -8.10
C SER A 195 -3.58 4.25 -8.00
N VAL A 196 -3.07 3.81 -6.84
CA VAL A 196 -1.66 3.41 -6.67
C VAL A 196 -1.28 2.25 -7.59
N VAL A 197 -2.14 1.25 -7.74
CA VAL A 197 -1.91 0.11 -8.65
C VAL A 197 -1.89 0.55 -10.12
N LEU A 198 -2.79 1.45 -10.53
CA LEU A 198 -2.82 1.99 -11.90
C LEU A 198 -1.59 2.89 -12.18
N ASP A 199 -1.16 3.69 -11.21
CA ASP A 199 0.06 4.49 -11.31
C ASP A 199 1.32 3.61 -11.43
N ALA A 200 1.35 2.46 -10.73
CA ALA A 200 2.40 1.45 -10.86
C ALA A 200 2.43 0.83 -12.27
N ALA A 201 1.25 0.53 -12.83
CA ALA A 201 1.15 0.01 -14.19
C ALA A 201 1.57 1.05 -15.25
N GLU A 202 1.18 2.32 -15.08
CA GLU A 202 1.66 3.43 -15.92
C GLU A 202 3.19 3.54 -15.84
N THR A 203 3.76 3.46 -14.64
CA THR A 203 5.21 3.51 -14.44
C THR A 203 5.92 2.35 -15.13
N ALA A 204 5.42 1.14 -15.03
CA ALA A 204 6.00 -0.04 -15.67
C ALA A 204 6.03 0.07 -17.21
N LEU A 205 5.03 0.74 -17.79
CA LEU A 205 4.88 0.87 -19.23
C LEU A 205 5.59 2.10 -19.82
N THR A 206 5.69 3.18 -19.05
CA THR A 206 6.22 4.45 -19.53
C THR A 206 7.63 4.75 -19.07
N GLY A 207 8.09 4.07 -18.01
CA GLY A 207 9.33 4.38 -17.29
C GLY A 207 9.26 5.72 -16.53
N ARG A 208 8.08 6.36 -16.46
CA ARG A 208 7.88 7.64 -15.79
C ARG A 208 6.98 7.42 -14.58
N ARG A 209 7.41 7.89 -13.43
CA ARG A 209 6.54 7.98 -12.25
C ARG A 209 5.59 9.16 -12.46
N PRO A 210 4.25 8.98 -12.37
CA PRO A 210 3.34 10.11 -12.38
C PRO A 210 3.73 11.08 -11.25
N GLU A 211 3.67 12.38 -11.51
CA GLU A 211 3.74 13.33 -10.40
C GLU A 211 2.55 13.05 -9.49
N ALA A 212 2.83 12.75 -8.22
CA ALA A 212 1.79 12.60 -7.21
C ALA A 212 1.09 13.96 -7.08
N VAL A 213 0.01 14.15 -7.80
CA VAL A 213 -0.97 15.18 -7.49
C VAL A 213 -1.66 14.66 -6.23
N LEU A 214 -1.01 14.91 -5.09
CA LEU A 214 -1.68 14.78 -3.81
C LEU A 214 -2.90 15.70 -3.92
N PRO A 215 -4.15 15.19 -3.86
CA PRO A 215 -5.27 16.07 -3.60
C PRO A 215 -4.85 16.85 -2.37
N ARG A 216 -4.99 18.17 -2.39
CA ARG A 216 -4.83 18.97 -1.18
C ARG A 216 -5.88 18.43 -0.22
N ILE A 217 -5.47 17.47 0.59
CA ILE A 217 -6.21 17.10 1.79
C ILE A 217 -6.40 18.43 2.49
N GLY A 218 -7.65 18.88 2.57
CA GLY A 218 -7.98 20.12 3.22
C GLY A 218 -7.26 20.17 4.56
N ARG A 219 -7.05 21.33 5.17
CA ARG A 219 -6.31 21.59 6.41
C ARG A 219 -6.73 20.72 7.63
N HIS A 220 -7.09 19.49 7.41
CA HIS A 220 -7.18 18.46 8.42
C HIS A 220 -5.80 17.83 8.45
N ALA A 221 -5.10 18.03 9.57
CA ALA A 221 -4.07 17.08 9.99
C ALA A 221 -4.62 15.69 9.66
N ILE A 222 -3.79 14.83 9.02
CA ILE A 222 -4.07 13.41 8.99
C ILE A 222 -4.59 13.11 10.39
N PRO A 223 -5.79 12.57 10.58
CA PRO A 223 -6.16 12.11 11.89
C PRO A 223 -5.20 10.96 12.20
N VAL A 224 -4.05 11.29 12.76
CA VAL A 224 -3.40 10.39 13.70
C VAL A 224 -4.51 10.26 14.72
N THR A 225 -5.10 9.08 14.83
CA THR A 225 -6.06 8.77 15.88
C THR A 225 -5.33 8.97 17.19
N THR A 226 -5.21 10.24 17.59
CA THR A 226 -4.91 10.59 18.95
C THR A 226 -6.14 10.13 19.72
N PRO A 227 -5.98 9.29 20.74
CA PRO A 227 -7.05 9.07 21.67
C PRO A 227 -7.37 10.44 22.27
N THR A 228 -8.40 11.09 21.74
CA THR A 228 -8.99 12.23 22.41
C THR A 228 -9.45 11.71 23.74
N THR A 229 -8.76 12.12 24.82
CA THR A 229 -9.25 12.05 26.19
C THR A 229 -10.43 13.02 26.34
N GLY A 230 -11.46 12.77 25.57
CA GLY A 230 -12.78 13.33 25.67
C GLY A 230 -13.69 12.21 26.14
N ALA A 231 -14.02 12.22 27.43
CA ALA A 231 -14.98 11.32 28.00
C ALA A 231 -16.26 11.29 27.15
N GLY A 232 -16.58 10.15 26.51
CA GLY A 232 -17.93 9.94 26.09
C GLY A 232 -18.26 9.09 24.87
N GLN A 233 -17.32 8.52 24.10
CA GLN A 233 -17.74 7.57 23.08
C GLN A 233 -16.96 6.25 23.22
N PRO A 234 -17.66 5.11 23.41
CA PRO A 234 -16.98 3.82 23.46
C PRO A 234 -16.34 3.50 22.11
N PRO A 235 -15.20 2.79 22.08
CA PRO A 235 -14.63 2.23 20.86
C PRO A 235 -15.68 1.37 20.16
N GLY A 236 -15.93 1.62 18.87
CA GLY A 236 -16.98 0.91 18.11
C GLY A 236 -18.23 1.73 17.80
N ALA A 237 -18.26 3.03 18.11
CA ALA A 237 -19.38 3.91 17.78
C ALA A 237 -19.59 4.13 16.26
N ASP A 238 -18.60 3.72 15.43
CA ASP A 238 -18.64 3.86 13.97
C ASP A 238 -19.07 2.56 13.25
N LEU A 239 -19.27 1.46 13.97
CA LEU A 239 -20.06 0.34 13.45
C LEU A 239 -21.49 0.83 13.31
N THR A 240 -22.10 0.65 12.13
CA THR A 240 -23.49 1.03 11.92
C THR A 240 -24.32 0.53 13.10
N PRO A 241 -24.99 1.39 13.87
CA PRO A 241 -25.78 0.93 15.00
C PRO A 241 -26.79 -0.14 14.53
N GLY A 242 -26.62 -1.40 14.96
CA GLY A 242 -27.42 -2.54 14.51
C GLY A 242 -26.87 -3.25 13.26
N GLY A 243 -25.66 -2.96 12.80
CA GLY A 243 -24.95 -3.74 11.77
C GLY A 243 -24.34 -5.05 12.31
N PRO A 244 -23.95 -5.97 11.41
CA PRO A 244 -23.36 -7.26 11.76
C PRO A 244 -22.11 -7.14 12.60
N SER A 245 -21.93 -8.08 13.56
CA SER A 245 -20.83 -8.07 14.54
C SER A 245 -19.61 -8.87 14.11
N TYR A 246 -19.77 -9.75 13.11
CA TYR A 246 -18.70 -10.68 12.68
C TYR A 246 -18.43 -10.57 11.19
N GLU A 247 -17.15 -10.66 10.84
CA GLU A 247 -16.68 -11.00 9.51
C GLU A 247 -16.46 -12.50 9.40
N VAL A 248 -17.00 -13.12 8.36
CA VAL A 248 -16.78 -14.53 8.04
C VAL A 248 -16.13 -14.61 6.66
N MET A 249 -14.96 -15.21 6.59
CA MET A 249 -14.26 -15.50 5.34
C MET A 249 -13.96 -16.98 5.23
N TYR A 250 -14.12 -17.55 4.04
CA TYR A 250 -13.65 -18.91 3.75
C TYR A 250 -13.38 -19.12 2.26
N LEU A 251 -12.52 -20.08 1.96
CA LEU A 251 -12.39 -20.64 0.63
C LEU A 251 -13.41 -21.77 0.49
N LEU A 252 -14.06 -21.85 -0.66
CA LEU A 252 -15.09 -22.82 -0.95
C LEU A 252 -14.78 -23.60 -2.23
N ASP A 253 -14.61 -24.92 -2.11
CA ASP A 253 -14.56 -25.81 -3.26
C ASP A 253 -16.01 -26.14 -3.67
N THR A 254 -16.47 -25.56 -4.78
CA THR A 254 -17.80 -25.81 -5.33
C THR A 254 -17.86 -25.51 -6.82
N ASP A 255 -18.85 -26.09 -7.51
CA ASP A 255 -19.12 -25.80 -8.92
C ASP A 255 -19.82 -24.42 -9.07
N ALA A 256 -19.50 -23.70 -10.14
CA ALA A 256 -20.01 -22.35 -10.38
C ALA A 256 -21.54 -22.24 -10.37
N GLU A 257 -22.22 -23.33 -10.74
CA GLU A 257 -23.71 -23.42 -10.78
C GLU A 257 -24.35 -23.27 -9.39
N ARG A 258 -23.64 -23.58 -8.32
CA ARG A 258 -24.13 -23.47 -6.94
C ARG A 258 -23.94 -22.09 -6.31
N VAL A 259 -23.09 -21.27 -6.89
CA VAL A 259 -22.72 -19.96 -6.33
C VAL A 259 -23.88 -18.97 -6.30
N PRO A 260 -24.77 -18.87 -7.31
CA PRO A 260 -25.90 -17.97 -7.24
C PRO A 260 -26.82 -18.23 -6.04
N ALA A 261 -27.15 -19.49 -5.73
CA ALA A 261 -27.96 -19.87 -4.59
C ALA A 261 -27.25 -19.56 -3.25
N LEU A 262 -25.94 -19.78 -3.19
CA LEU A 262 -25.12 -19.40 -2.03
C LEU A 262 -25.16 -17.88 -1.80
N ARG A 263 -25.00 -17.07 -2.85
CA ARG A 263 -25.06 -15.60 -2.74
C ARG A 263 -26.42 -15.12 -2.22
N GLU A 264 -27.49 -15.67 -2.76
CA GLU A 264 -28.85 -15.33 -2.31
C GLU A 264 -29.05 -15.65 -0.82
N ARG A 265 -28.57 -16.82 -0.38
CA ARG A 265 -28.68 -17.22 1.02
C ARG A 265 -27.84 -16.33 1.94
N LEU A 266 -26.59 -16.06 1.59
CA LEU A 266 -25.70 -15.21 2.39
C LEU A 266 -26.17 -13.75 2.43
N ALA A 267 -26.73 -13.22 1.33
CA ALA A 267 -27.31 -11.88 1.29
C ALA A 267 -28.49 -11.70 2.26
N GLY A 268 -29.18 -12.80 2.60
CA GLY A 268 -30.26 -12.79 3.60
C GLY A 268 -29.75 -12.88 5.04
N LEU A 269 -28.46 -13.20 5.27
CA LEU A 269 -27.87 -13.36 6.61
C LEU A 269 -27.12 -12.10 7.07
N GLY A 270 -26.70 -11.23 6.14
CA GLY A 270 -25.91 -10.06 6.49
C GLY A 270 -25.58 -9.15 5.32
N ASP A 271 -24.54 -8.35 5.46
CA ASP A 271 -24.11 -7.36 4.47
C ASP A 271 -22.65 -7.54 4.02
N ALA A 272 -22.13 -6.57 3.26
CA ALA A 272 -20.75 -6.57 2.73
C ALA A 272 -20.36 -7.87 2.01
N LEU A 273 -21.36 -8.57 1.43
CA LEU A 273 -21.16 -9.85 0.77
C LEU A 273 -20.30 -9.70 -0.49
N VAL A 274 -19.19 -10.43 -0.55
CA VAL A 274 -18.34 -10.59 -1.72
C VAL A 274 -18.06 -12.08 -1.94
N VAL A 275 -18.38 -12.60 -3.14
CA VAL A 275 -18.08 -13.98 -3.54
C VAL A 275 -17.36 -13.95 -4.87
N VAL A 276 -16.09 -14.32 -4.89
CA VAL A 276 -15.25 -14.32 -6.09
C VAL A 276 -14.53 -15.64 -6.24
N GLY A 277 -14.30 -16.06 -7.47
CA GLY A 277 -13.63 -17.31 -7.68
C GLY A 277 -13.59 -17.76 -9.14
N ASP A 278 -13.12 -18.97 -9.36
CA ASP A 278 -12.97 -19.57 -10.67
C ASP A 278 -13.35 -21.06 -10.64
N GLU A 279 -14.11 -21.48 -11.64
CA GLU A 279 -14.61 -22.84 -11.88
C GLU A 279 -14.98 -23.64 -10.62
N ARG A 280 -14.03 -23.89 -9.72
CA ARG A 280 -14.21 -24.77 -8.55
C ARG A 280 -13.72 -24.18 -7.22
N LEU A 281 -12.94 -23.09 -7.23
CA LEU A 281 -12.43 -22.47 -6.01
C LEU A 281 -12.97 -21.03 -5.87
N TRP A 282 -13.64 -20.76 -4.76
CA TRP A 282 -14.28 -19.49 -4.48
C TRP A 282 -13.79 -18.91 -3.16
N ASN A 283 -13.61 -17.61 -3.09
CA ASN A 283 -13.39 -16.87 -1.86
C ASN A 283 -14.71 -16.20 -1.48
N VAL A 284 -15.17 -16.47 -0.28
CA VAL A 284 -16.43 -15.93 0.28
C VAL A 284 -16.06 -15.03 1.44
N HIS A 285 -16.62 -13.83 1.43
CA HIS A 285 -16.52 -12.82 2.47
C HIS A 285 -17.91 -12.26 2.75
N VAL A 286 -18.32 -12.22 4.02
CA VAL A 286 -19.63 -11.71 4.43
C VAL A 286 -19.58 -11.23 5.87
N HIS A 287 -20.31 -10.13 6.15
CA HIS A 287 -20.52 -9.65 7.50
C HIS A 287 -21.86 -10.15 8.02
N VAL A 288 -21.87 -10.84 9.17
CA VAL A 288 -23.06 -11.50 9.72
C VAL A 288 -23.10 -11.41 11.24
N ASP A 289 -24.30 -11.57 11.83
CA ASP A 289 -24.43 -11.85 13.26
C ASP A 289 -24.45 -13.35 13.55
N ASP A 290 -25.01 -14.15 12.63
CA ASP A 290 -25.03 -15.62 12.73
C ASP A 290 -23.89 -16.25 11.91
N VAL A 291 -22.75 -16.40 12.57
CA VAL A 291 -21.55 -17.07 12.00
C VAL A 291 -21.85 -18.51 11.59
N GLY A 292 -22.66 -19.21 12.39
CA GLY A 292 -23.03 -20.60 12.14
C GLY A 292 -23.78 -20.75 10.83
N ALA A 293 -24.83 -19.96 10.63
CA ALA A 293 -25.63 -19.96 9.41
C ALA A 293 -24.80 -19.61 8.15
N ALA A 294 -23.83 -18.68 8.25
CA ALA A 294 -22.95 -18.33 7.14
C ALA A 294 -22.01 -19.48 6.74
N ILE A 295 -21.47 -20.22 7.72
CA ILE A 295 -20.63 -21.40 7.49
C ILE A 295 -21.47 -22.56 6.92
N GLU A 296 -22.65 -22.82 7.49
CA GLU A 296 -23.58 -23.86 7.03
C GLU A 296 -24.02 -23.63 5.57
N ALA A 297 -24.27 -22.38 5.19
CA ALA A 297 -24.54 -22.04 3.79
C ALA A 297 -23.37 -22.46 2.88
N GLY A 298 -22.14 -22.27 3.31
CA GLY A 298 -20.95 -22.74 2.60
C GLY A 298 -20.89 -24.28 2.52
N ILE A 299 -21.22 -25.00 3.59
CA ILE A 299 -21.23 -26.48 3.66
C ILE A 299 -22.29 -27.05 2.70
N GLU A 300 -23.46 -26.44 2.63
CA GLU A 300 -24.53 -26.87 1.72
C GLU A 300 -24.16 -26.63 0.24
N ALA A 301 -23.44 -25.53 -0.04
CA ALA A 301 -22.97 -25.22 -1.38
C ALA A 301 -21.77 -26.05 -1.83
N GLY A 302 -20.90 -26.47 -0.90
CA GLY A 302 -19.69 -27.22 -1.23
C GLY A 302 -18.85 -27.56 -0.01
N ARG A 303 -17.53 -27.45 -0.14
CA ARG A 303 -16.57 -27.71 0.92
C ARG A 303 -15.84 -26.43 1.34
N PRO A 304 -16.29 -25.74 2.40
CA PRO A 304 -15.58 -24.61 2.95
C PRO A 304 -14.29 -25.06 3.67
N HIS A 305 -13.23 -24.29 3.49
CA HIS A 305 -11.96 -24.50 4.17
C HIS A 305 -11.23 -23.16 4.39
N ARG A 306 -10.20 -23.15 5.23
CA ARG A 306 -9.50 -21.91 5.67
C ARG A 306 -10.48 -20.88 6.22
N ILE A 307 -11.47 -21.34 6.98
CA ILE A 307 -12.48 -20.49 7.58
C ILE A 307 -11.81 -19.55 8.58
N ARG A 308 -12.08 -18.26 8.46
CA ARG A 308 -11.68 -17.22 9.39
C ARG A 308 -12.93 -16.49 9.85
N VAL A 309 -13.00 -16.26 11.15
CA VAL A 309 -14.05 -15.47 11.79
C VAL A 309 -13.39 -14.38 12.59
N THR A 310 -13.77 -13.14 12.34
CA THR A 310 -13.27 -11.97 13.06
C THR A 310 -14.44 -11.29 13.75
N HIS A 311 -14.34 -11.01 15.04
CA HIS A 311 -15.33 -10.22 15.77
C HIS A 311 -14.86 -8.76 15.78
N PHE A 312 -15.58 -7.87 15.17
CA PHE A 312 -15.16 -6.47 14.98
C PHE A 312 -14.88 -5.75 16.30
N HIS A 313 -15.77 -5.91 17.29
CA HIS A 313 -15.59 -5.28 18.59
C HIS A 313 -14.35 -5.79 19.35
N ASP A 314 -14.06 -7.07 19.28
CA ASP A 314 -12.87 -7.65 19.92
C ASP A 314 -11.60 -7.17 19.26
N GLN A 315 -11.59 -7.03 17.93
CA GLN A 315 -10.46 -6.50 17.19
C GLN A 315 -10.17 -5.06 17.59
N LEU A 316 -11.18 -4.20 17.60
CA LEU A 316 -11.05 -2.79 18.02
C LEU A 316 -10.61 -2.68 19.49
N THR A 317 -11.18 -3.50 20.37
CA THR A 317 -10.82 -3.52 21.79
C THR A 317 -9.39 -3.99 22.01
N GLN A 318 -8.94 -5.01 21.28
CA GLN A 318 -7.56 -5.50 21.35
C GLN A 318 -6.57 -4.47 20.83
N GLN A 319 -6.88 -3.79 19.73
CA GLN A 319 -6.05 -2.72 19.19
C GLN A 319 -5.95 -1.54 20.18
N ALA A 320 -7.07 -1.10 20.74
CA ALA A 320 -7.08 -0.04 21.76
C ALA A 320 -6.30 -0.44 23.02
N ALA A 321 -6.49 -1.66 23.52
CA ALA A 321 -5.77 -2.16 24.69
C ALA A 321 -4.27 -2.35 24.41
N GLN A 322 -3.88 -2.68 23.21
CA GLN A 322 -2.48 -2.76 22.81
C GLN A 322 -1.85 -1.37 22.75
N GLN A 323 -2.53 -0.40 22.15
CA GLN A 323 -2.12 1.00 22.10
C GLN A 323 -1.99 1.61 23.51
N GLU A 324 -2.96 1.33 24.40
CA GLU A 324 -2.90 1.74 25.81
C GLU A 324 -1.72 1.11 26.56
N ARG A 325 -1.45 -0.18 26.34
CA ARG A 325 -0.30 -0.87 26.95
C ARG A 325 1.03 -0.32 26.47
N GLU A 326 1.13 0.01 25.19
CA GLU A 326 2.32 0.64 24.59
C GLU A 326 2.50 2.07 25.11
N ALA A 327 1.44 2.86 25.21
CA ALA A 327 1.45 4.20 25.77
C ALA A 327 1.76 4.23 27.28
N ALA A 328 1.34 3.20 28.03
CA ALA A 328 1.54 3.10 29.48
C ALA A 328 2.93 2.53 29.88
N ARG A 329 3.75 2.07 28.91
CA ARG A 329 5.12 1.63 29.22
C ARG A 329 5.96 2.81 29.66
N PRO A 330 6.67 2.72 30.81
CA PRO A 330 7.63 3.75 31.19
C PRO A 330 8.67 3.88 30.08
N ARG A 331 8.84 5.08 29.57
CA ARG A 331 9.87 5.37 28.57
C ARG A 331 11.19 5.63 29.31
N GLU A 332 12.20 4.88 28.95
CA GLU A 332 13.51 5.00 29.58
C GLU A 332 14.64 5.02 28.57
N GLY A 333 15.70 5.74 28.88
CA GLY A 333 16.91 5.78 28.09
C GLY A 333 16.80 6.55 26.76
N ARG A 334 17.77 6.29 25.90
CA ARG A 334 17.92 6.93 24.58
C ARG A 334 17.93 5.88 23.47
N CYS A 335 17.29 6.21 22.37
CA CYS A 335 17.26 5.41 21.15
C CYS A 335 17.75 6.22 19.95
N VAL A 336 18.39 5.57 18.99
CA VAL A 336 18.72 6.15 17.70
C VAL A 336 17.87 5.47 16.63
N VAL A 337 17.06 6.25 15.91
CA VAL A 337 16.26 5.80 14.77
C VAL A 337 16.98 6.17 13.49
N VAL A 338 17.18 5.23 12.59
CA VAL A 338 18.01 5.41 11.40
C VAL A 338 17.23 4.98 10.14
N VAL A 339 17.21 5.84 9.14
CA VAL A 339 16.77 5.42 7.80
C VAL A 339 17.93 4.74 7.08
N SER A 340 17.73 3.49 6.64
CA SER A 340 18.77 2.67 6.02
C SER A 340 18.38 2.18 4.63
N ALA A 341 19.32 2.20 3.70
CA ALA A 341 19.16 1.76 2.32
C ALA A 341 19.86 0.40 2.10
N GLY A 342 19.04 -0.64 2.02
CA GLY A 342 19.47 -1.99 1.70
C GLY A 342 19.90 -2.83 2.90
N PRO A 343 19.84 -4.18 2.75
CA PRO A 343 19.93 -5.11 3.88
C PRO A 343 21.29 -5.09 4.61
N GLY A 344 22.38 -4.83 3.90
CA GLY A 344 23.72 -4.80 4.52
C GLY A 344 23.90 -3.62 5.47
N LEU A 345 23.41 -2.42 5.08
CA LEU A 345 23.45 -1.25 5.95
C LEU A 345 22.45 -1.38 7.10
N SER A 346 21.27 -1.95 6.83
CA SER A 346 20.27 -2.21 7.86
C SER A 346 20.81 -3.14 8.94
N ALA A 347 21.51 -4.20 8.57
CA ALA A 347 22.19 -5.08 9.52
C ALA A 347 23.23 -4.33 10.35
N LEU A 348 24.08 -3.53 9.71
CA LEU A 348 25.15 -2.78 10.37
C LEU A 348 24.59 -1.76 11.39
N PHE A 349 23.55 -1.02 11.03
CA PHE A 349 22.88 -0.09 11.94
C PHE A 349 22.19 -0.82 13.10
N GLY A 350 21.53 -1.96 12.81
CA GLY A 350 20.89 -2.80 13.83
C GLY A 350 21.89 -3.39 14.82
N GLU A 351 23.04 -3.89 14.35
CA GLU A 351 24.13 -4.39 15.20
C GLU A 351 24.71 -3.28 16.10
N ALA A 352 24.70 -2.03 15.63
CA ALA A 352 25.09 -0.88 16.42
C ALA A 352 24.01 -0.40 17.41
N GLY A 353 22.88 -1.11 17.52
CA GLY A 353 21.79 -0.82 18.46
C GLY A 353 20.78 0.22 17.99
N ALA A 354 20.80 0.63 16.72
CA ALA A 354 19.81 1.54 16.18
C ALA A 354 18.51 0.82 15.77
N VAL A 355 17.39 1.51 15.92
CA VAL A 355 16.11 1.11 15.32
C VAL A 355 16.13 1.51 13.85
N VAL A 356 16.02 0.52 12.96
CA VAL A 356 16.16 0.72 11.53
C VAL A 356 14.79 0.89 10.88
N VAL A 357 14.63 1.99 10.14
CA VAL A 357 13.54 2.21 9.20
C VAL A 357 14.07 2.00 7.79
N GLU A 358 13.46 1.09 7.04
CA GLU A 358 13.91 0.83 5.69
C GLU A 358 13.61 2.02 4.75
N GLY A 359 14.63 2.41 3.97
CA GLY A 359 14.56 3.50 3.02
C GLY A 359 15.53 3.30 1.86
N GLY A 360 15.73 4.35 1.06
CA GLY A 360 16.70 4.34 -0.03
C GLY A 360 16.15 4.95 -1.32
N PRO A 361 16.93 4.95 -2.41
CA PRO A 361 16.50 5.47 -3.70
C PRO A 361 15.21 4.82 -4.17
N GLY A 362 14.14 5.61 -4.33
CA GLY A 362 12.83 5.13 -4.75
C GLY A 362 11.96 4.53 -3.64
N ARG A 363 12.47 4.36 -2.43
CA ARG A 363 11.74 3.84 -1.25
C ARG A 363 12.00 4.80 -0.08
N ARG A 364 11.22 5.87 -0.02
CA ARG A 364 11.31 6.85 1.08
C ARG A 364 10.41 6.43 2.22
N PRO A 365 10.88 6.46 3.48
CA PRO A 365 10.01 6.24 4.61
C PRO A 365 8.96 7.34 4.69
N SER A 366 7.73 6.98 5.03
CA SER A 366 6.67 7.94 5.33
C SER A 366 6.92 8.65 6.66
N THR A 367 6.22 9.75 6.89
CA THR A 367 6.21 10.40 8.22
C THR A 367 5.67 9.45 9.29
N GLY A 368 4.69 8.59 8.93
CA GLY A 368 4.11 7.57 9.79
C GLY A 368 5.12 6.48 10.18
N ASP A 369 5.91 5.95 9.22
CA ASP A 369 6.98 4.97 9.50
C ASP A 369 7.98 5.52 10.52
N LEU A 370 8.39 6.79 10.34
CA LEU A 370 9.33 7.45 11.24
C LEU A 370 8.68 7.74 12.61
N LEU A 371 7.43 8.17 12.62
CA LEU A 371 6.67 8.39 13.86
C LEU A 371 6.49 7.08 14.63
N GLY A 372 6.11 6.01 13.95
CA GLY A 372 5.97 4.68 14.53
C GLY A 372 7.30 4.17 15.13
N ALA A 373 8.41 4.35 14.44
CA ALA A 373 9.74 3.99 14.96
C ALA A 373 10.13 4.82 16.18
N ILE A 374 9.87 6.14 16.18
CA ILE A 374 10.14 7.04 17.30
C ILE A 374 9.29 6.70 18.52
N THR A 375 8.00 6.46 18.34
CA THR A 375 7.08 6.16 19.42
C THR A 375 7.20 4.73 19.93
N GLY A 376 7.45 3.77 19.03
CA GLY A 376 7.56 2.34 19.32
C GLY A 376 8.89 1.92 19.97
N CYS A 377 9.95 2.73 19.87
CA CYS A 377 11.24 2.39 20.49
C CYS A 377 11.24 2.41 22.03
N GLY A 378 10.21 2.97 22.67
CA GLY A 378 10.06 2.97 24.12
C GLY A 378 11.05 3.87 24.88
N ALA A 379 11.85 4.70 24.20
CA ALA A 379 12.81 5.58 24.81
C ALA A 379 12.19 6.95 25.18
N GLN A 380 12.77 7.61 26.20
CA GLN A 380 12.42 8.98 26.60
C GLN A 380 13.09 10.03 25.69
N GLU A 381 14.26 9.69 25.15
CA GLU A 381 15.03 10.52 24.24
C GLU A 381 15.31 9.77 22.94
N VAL A 382 15.08 10.41 21.80
CA VAL A 382 15.27 9.80 20.49
C VAL A 382 16.10 10.70 19.58
N VAL A 383 17.10 10.12 18.92
CA VAL A 383 17.86 10.78 17.86
C VAL A 383 17.45 10.15 16.53
N VAL A 384 17.11 10.97 15.53
CA VAL A 384 16.72 10.48 14.20
C VAL A 384 17.80 10.85 13.18
N LEU A 385 18.27 9.86 12.42
CA LEU A 385 19.23 9.97 11.33
C LEU A 385 18.55 9.63 10.00
N PRO A 386 18.07 10.61 9.23
CA PRO A 386 17.34 10.36 7.98
C PRO A 386 18.18 9.75 6.86
N ASN A 387 19.49 10.05 6.81
CA ASN A 387 20.47 9.54 5.83
C ASN A 387 20.12 9.73 4.35
N ASP A 388 19.19 10.62 4.08
CA ASP A 388 18.72 11.02 2.76
C ASP A 388 18.12 12.42 2.85
N GLY A 389 18.52 13.33 1.95
CA GLY A 389 18.10 14.74 1.98
C GLY A 389 16.59 14.92 1.91
N ASP A 390 15.90 14.06 1.15
CA ASP A 390 14.45 14.12 0.98
C ASP A 390 13.68 13.61 2.20
N SER A 391 14.28 12.74 3.00
CA SER A 391 13.70 12.18 4.23
C SER A 391 13.82 13.10 5.45
N VAL A 392 14.68 14.14 5.39
CA VAL A 392 14.90 15.07 6.51
C VAL A 392 13.60 15.76 6.93
N ARG A 393 12.80 16.21 5.95
CA ARG A 393 11.55 16.92 6.25
C ARG A 393 10.51 16.00 6.90
N ALA A 394 10.38 14.78 6.42
CA ALA A 394 9.49 13.76 7.00
C ALA A 394 9.91 13.46 8.45
N ALA A 395 11.21 13.30 8.70
CA ALA A 395 11.76 13.09 10.03
C ALA A 395 11.49 14.26 10.98
N GLN A 396 11.58 15.50 10.51
CA GLN A 396 11.27 16.70 11.31
C GLN A 396 9.80 16.77 11.70
N VAL A 397 8.89 16.43 10.77
CA VAL A 397 7.45 16.38 11.05
C VAL A 397 7.16 15.26 12.05
N ALA A 398 7.68 14.06 11.83
CA ALA A 398 7.51 12.94 12.75
C ALA A 398 8.04 13.25 14.16
N ALA A 399 9.21 13.88 14.26
CA ALA A 399 9.80 14.31 15.53
C ALA A 399 8.93 15.32 16.28
N SER A 400 8.40 16.32 15.56
CA SER A 400 7.51 17.33 16.13
C SER A 400 6.21 16.69 16.65
N THR A 401 5.60 15.83 15.85
CA THR A 401 4.38 15.09 16.22
C THR A 401 4.63 14.20 17.44
N ALA A 402 5.69 13.38 17.43
CA ALA A 402 6.04 12.53 18.57
C ALA A 402 6.24 13.31 19.87
N THR A 403 6.92 14.47 19.79
CA THR A 403 7.15 15.34 20.96
C THR A 403 5.84 15.90 21.49
N GLN A 404 4.93 16.34 20.62
CA GLN A 404 3.63 16.90 21.02
C GLN A 404 2.70 15.84 21.64
N ASP A 405 2.65 14.66 21.03
CA ASP A 405 1.67 13.63 21.40
C ASP A 405 2.12 12.79 22.59
N THR A 406 3.42 12.56 22.73
CA THR A 406 3.95 11.59 23.72
C THR A 406 4.92 12.20 24.73
N GLY A 407 5.32 13.46 24.56
CA GLY A 407 6.31 14.10 25.42
C GLY A 407 7.75 13.56 25.25
N VAL A 408 8.00 12.70 24.28
CA VAL A 408 9.35 12.20 23.96
C VAL A 408 10.21 13.32 23.44
N ARG A 409 11.43 13.40 23.92
CA ARG A 409 12.40 14.38 23.47
C ARG A 409 13.09 13.90 22.21
N VAL A 410 12.80 14.50 21.04
CA VAL A 410 13.33 14.07 19.76
C VAL A 410 14.28 15.09 19.15
N ALA A 411 15.44 14.65 18.65
CA ALA A 411 16.36 15.45 17.86
C ALA A 411 16.58 14.81 16.49
N VAL A 412 16.43 15.60 15.43
CA VAL A 412 16.75 15.17 14.06
C VAL A 412 18.09 15.74 13.66
N ILE A 413 19.06 14.86 13.37
CA ILE A 413 20.34 15.24 12.79
C ILE A 413 20.20 15.12 11.26
N PRO A 414 20.27 16.22 10.49
CA PRO A 414 19.94 16.23 9.07
C PRO A 414 21.05 15.59 8.22
N THR A 415 21.27 14.29 8.40
CA THR A 415 22.17 13.48 7.59
C THR A 415 21.59 13.29 6.19
N GLN A 416 22.41 13.42 5.15
CA GLN A 416 22.01 13.35 3.74
C GLN A 416 22.56 12.10 3.03
N ALA A 417 23.38 11.31 3.73
CA ALA A 417 23.95 10.08 3.21
C ALA A 417 24.15 9.05 4.34
N GLN A 418 24.10 7.77 3.97
CA GLN A 418 24.26 6.64 4.90
C GLN A 418 25.56 6.70 5.71
N VAL A 419 26.66 7.11 5.07
CA VAL A 419 27.96 7.25 5.72
C VAL A 419 27.98 8.34 6.78
N GLN A 420 27.16 9.39 6.64
CA GLN A 420 27.02 10.42 7.68
C GLN A 420 26.29 9.87 8.91
N GLY A 421 25.26 9.05 8.68
CA GLY A 421 24.57 8.35 9.77
C GLY A 421 25.45 7.37 10.50
N LEU A 422 26.25 6.59 9.79
CA LEU A 422 27.24 5.69 10.40
C LEU A 422 28.27 6.45 11.24
N ALA A 423 28.79 7.57 10.72
CA ALA A 423 29.72 8.41 11.46
C ALA A 423 29.10 9.02 12.72
N ALA A 424 27.84 9.50 12.62
CA ALA A 424 27.11 10.01 13.76
C ALA A 424 26.87 8.92 14.83
N LEU A 425 26.42 7.74 14.40
CA LEU A 425 26.13 6.63 15.31
C LEU A 425 27.39 6.11 16.00
N ALA A 426 28.53 6.11 15.33
CA ALA A 426 29.81 5.66 15.88
C ALA A 426 30.29 6.47 17.09
N VAL A 427 29.84 7.72 17.25
CA VAL A 427 30.18 8.58 18.40
C VAL A 427 29.05 8.72 19.41
N HIS A 428 27.93 8.05 19.16
CA HIS A 428 26.81 7.99 20.10
C HIS A 428 27.21 7.33 21.42
N GLU A 429 26.92 7.99 22.52
CA GLU A 429 27.21 7.49 23.87
C GLU A 429 25.98 7.62 24.77
N PRO A 430 25.31 6.53 25.11
CA PRO A 430 24.08 6.54 25.91
C PRO A 430 24.21 7.24 27.26
N GLY A 431 25.38 7.23 27.85
CA GLY A 431 25.68 7.87 29.15
C GLY A 431 25.91 9.39 29.07
N ARG A 432 26.09 9.94 27.87
CA ARG A 432 26.28 11.39 27.67
C ARG A 432 24.94 12.12 27.77
N GLY A 433 24.92 13.35 28.28
CA GLY A 433 23.69 14.17 28.25
C GLY A 433 23.16 14.36 26.83
N PHE A 434 21.84 14.35 26.64
CA PHE A 434 21.19 14.31 25.31
C PHE A 434 21.71 15.41 24.36
N ASP A 435 21.72 16.69 24.82
CA ASP A 435 22.16 17.79 23.95
C ASP A 435 23.63 17.69 23.56
N ALA A 436 24.48 17.24 24.51
CA ALA A 436 25.90 17.04 24.23
C ALA A 436 26.15 15.90 23.25
N ASP A 437 25.37 14.81 23.34
CA ASP A 437 25.45 13.69 22.44
C ASP A 437 24.97 14.07 21.02
N VAL A 438 23.82 14.73 20.92
CA VAL A 438 23.28 15.27 19.64
C VAL A 438 24.27 16.25 19.00
N LEU A 439 24.95 17.08 19.78
CA LEU A 439 25.95 18.02 19.28
C LEU A 439 27.15 17.30 18.69
N GLU A 440 27.68 16.30 19.40
CA GLU A 440 28.84 15.51 18.96
C GLU A 440 28.50 14.67 17.71
N MET A 441 27.35 14.00 17.73
CA MET A 441 26.85 13.25 16.57
C MET A 441 26.67 14.18 15.35
N THR A 442 26.10 15.38 15.55
CA THR A 442 25.91 16.36 14.48
C THR A 442 27.24 16.87 13.93
N ALA A 443 28.20 17.18 14.79
CA ALA A 443 29.52 17.63 14.38
C ALA A 443 30.23 16.56 13.55
N THR A 444 30.20 15.30 14.00
CA THR A 444 30.81 14.16 13.30
C THR A 444 30.12 13.90 11.95
N ALA A 445 28.80 13.91 11.89
CA ALA A 445 28.06 13.78 10.63
C ALA A 445 28.46 14.84 9.60
N ARG A 446 28.59 16.11 10.03
CA ARG A 446 28.99 17.21 9.15
C ARG A 446 30.41 17.11 8.63
N HIS A 447 31.34 16.51 9.39
CA HIS A 447 32.71 16.29 8.94
C HIS A 447 32.84 15.10 7.98
N ALA A 448 31.89 14.18 7.98
CA ALA A 448 31.88 13.05 7.06
C ALA A 448 31.56 13.52 5.64
N ARG A 449 32.58 13.53 4.78
CA ARG A 449 32.41 13.76 3.34
C ARG A 449 31.82 12.51 2.70
N HIS A 450 30.88 12.72 1.77
CA HIS A 450 30.23 11.60 1.09
C HIS A 450 30.24 11.78 -0.43
N GLY A 451 30.24 10.67 -1.13
CA GLY A 451 30.02 10.59 -2.56
C GLY A 451 29.27 9.32 -2.87
N ALA A 452 28.64 9.30 -4.03
CA ALA A 452 27.92 8.15 -4.55
C ALA A 452 28.23 7.96 -6.02
N VAL A 453 28.04 6.74 -6.50
CA VAL A 453 28.04 6.44 -7.93
C VAL A 453 26.62 6.05 -8.31
N THR A 454 26.11 6.64 -9.38
CA THR A 454 24.81 6.30 -9.93
C THR A 454 24.90 6.09 -11.43
N VAL A 455 23.89 5.47 -12.02
CA VAL A 455 23.82 5.27 -13.47
C VAL A 455 22.80 6.25 -14.04
N ALA A 456 23.19 6.96 -15.10
CA ALA A 456 22.31 7.87 -15.81
C ALA A 456 21.11 7.11 -16.38
N ALA A 457 19.90 7.48 -15.97
CA ALA A 457 18.65 6.91 -16.49
C ALA A 457 18.19 7.57 -17.81
N ARG A 458 18.72 8.75 -18.12
CA ARG A 458 18.37 9.54 -19.32
C ARG A 458 19.55 10.43 -19.72
N GLN A 459 19.53 10.88 -20.97
CA GLN A 459 20.42 11.93 -21.43
C GLN A 459 20.19 13.22 -20.64
N ALA A 460 21.26 13.79 -20.11
CA ALA A 460 21.22 15.03 -19.34
C ALA A 460 22.55 15.78 -19.45
N MET A 461 22.52 17.07 -19.10
CA MET A 461 23.73 17.87 -18.94
C MET A 461 24.08 17.90 -17.45
N THR A 462 25.26 17.44 -17.08
CA THR A 462 25.81 17.49 -15.72
C THR A 462 26.90 18.55 -15.62
N MET A 463 27.37 18.83 -14.41
CA MET A 463 28.54 19.72 -14.22
C MET A 463 29.82 19.16 -14.86
N ALA A 464 29.88 17.83 -15.04
CA ALA A 464 31.00 17.15 -15.71
C ALA A 464 30.83 17.07 -17.25
N GLY A 465 29.70 17.47 -17.80
CA GLY A 465 29.38 17.42 -19.23
C GLY A 465 28.11 16.64 -19.56
N PRO A 466 27.84 16.39 -20.83
CA PRO A 466 26.69 15.60 -21.27
C PRO A 466 26.86 14.13 -20.84
N CYS A 467 25.77 13.50 -20.42
CA CYS A 467 25.71 12.08 -20.14
C CYS A 467 24.60 11.39 -20.93
N GLU A 468 24.82 10.13 -21.30
CA GLU A 468 23.87 9.25 -21.96
C GLU A 468 23.28 8.23 -20.98
N PRO A 469 22.10 7.64 -21.27
CA PRO A 469 21.57 6.55 -20.46
C PRO A 469 22.56 5.39 -20.36
N GLY A 470 22.85 4.96 -19.13
CA GLY A 470 23.81 3.90 -18.84
C GLY A 470 25.20 4.39 -18.40
N ASP A 471 25.50 5.69 -18.54
CA ASP A 471 26.76 6.24 -18.05
C ASP A 471 26.84 6.21 -16.53
N ALA A 472 28.01 5.86 -15.99
CA ALA A 472 28.29 5.93 -14.56
C ALA A 472 28.61 7.37 -14.15
N LEU A 473 27.85 7.92 -13.24
CA LEU A 473 27.99 9.29 -12.75
C LEU A 473 28.47 9.30 -11.30
N GLY A 474 29.53 10.05 -11.02
CA GLY A 474 30.00 10.35 -9.67
C GLY A 474 29.25 11.55 -9.09
N VAL A 475 28.69 11.38 -7.92
CA VAL A 475 27.99 12.43 -7.16
C VAL A 475 28.82 12.75 -5.91
N VAL A 476 29.18 14.00 -5.71
CA VAL A 476 29.94 14.45 -4.52
C VAL A 476 29.13 15.56 -3.84
N ALA A 477 28.76 15.36 -2.58
CA ALA A 477 27.95 16.28 -1.79
C ALA A 477 26.63 16.72 -2.45
N GLY A 478 26.03 15.85 -3.28
CA GLY A 478 24.77 16.10 -3.98
C GLY A 478 24.91 16.60 -5.41
N ASP A 479 26.12 17.00 -5.85
CA ASP A 479 26.37 17.50 -7.21
C ASP A 479 27.03 16.43 -8.08
N PHE A 480 26.63 16.34 -9.34
CA PHE A 480 27.27 15.47 -10.34
C PHE A 480 28.65 16.03 -10.71
N ALA A 481 29.70 15.41 -10.19
CA ALA A 481 31.08 15.89 -10.29
C ALA A 481 31.92 15.17 -11.36
N VAL A 482 31.56 13.92 -11.73
CA VAL A 482 32.26 13.08 -12.72
C VAL A 482 31.25 12.23 -13.48
#